data_1c9e46f46fce2a0bbca28d553052eeae
#
_entry.id   1c9e46f46fce2a0bbca28d553052eeae
#
_cell.length_a   1.000
_cell.length_b   1.000
_cell.length_c   1.000
_cell.angle_alpha   90.00
_cell.angle_beta   90.00
_cell.angle_gamma   90.00
#
_symmetry.space_group_name_H-M   'P 1'
#
loop_
_entity.id
_entity.type
_entity.pdbx_description
1 polymer ?
#
loop_
_entity_poly.entity_id
_entity_poly.type
_entity_poly.pdbx_seq_one_letter_code
_entity_poly.pdbx_strand_id
1 'polypeptide(L)'
;MSETAAEMFLGMAAARQGHFQLESGHHGELWLDLDSLFAEPRRVAPLVALLADALRPYEVAVVCGPLVGGAFLAQAAAAALGVEFAFTERVMPAAPVGLYPARYRLPPAFAPRVRGRRIAIVDDVMSAGSAARGTYSELRLHDAVPAVAGALLVLGSTGADFFLQNGVSVEAVARRPYRLWLPEVCPMCASGANLEAVP
;
A
#
# COMPACT_ATOMS: atom_id res chain seq x y z
N MET A 1 14.66 6.23 15.80
CA MET A 1 14.05 7.01 14.69
C MET A 1 12.75 6.38 14.19
N SER A 2 12.59 5.03 14.13
CA SER A 2 11.36 4.39 13.63
C SER A 2 10.12 4.65 14.47
N GLU A 3 10.24 4.75 15.78
CA GLU A 3 9.11 4.97 16.69
C GLU A 3 8.48 6.36 16.47
N THR A 4 9.31 7.38 16.35
CA THR A 4 8.88 8.76 16.08
C THR A 4 8.14 8.91 14.75
N ALA A 5 8.59 8.20 13.69
CA ALA A 5 7.92 8.23 12.39
C ALA A 5 6.57 7.50 12.41
N ALA A 6 6.46 6.41 13.16
CA ALA A 6 5.19 5.70 13.36
C ALA A 6 4.18 6.55 14.13
N GLU A 7 4.62 7.23 15.18
CA GLU A 7 3.79 8.14 15.97
C GLU A 7 3.33 9.33 15.11
N MET A 8 4.22 9.91 14.33
CA MET A 8 3.89 10.99 13.39
C MET A 8 2.83 10.53 12.38
N PHE A 9 2.98 9.36 11.77
CA PHE A 9 2.01 8.81 10.84
C PHE A 9 0.65 8.60 11.51
N LEU A 10 0.62 7.91 12.66
CA LEU A 10 -0.62 7.62 13.38
C LEU A 10 -1.31 8.87 13.93
N GLY A 11 -0.55 9.92 14.21
CA GLY A 11 -1.11 11.23 14.60
C GLY A 11 -1.77 11.99 13.44
N MET A 12 -1.50 11.58 12.18
CA MET A 12 -2.16 12.12 10.98
C MET A 12 -3.32 11.25 10.50
N ALA A 13 -3.25 9.95 10.74
CA ALA A 13 -4.30 9.00 10.38
C ALA A 13 -5.30 8.85 11.54
N ALA A 14 -6.60 8.97 11.25
CA ALA A 14 -7.63 8.69 12.25
C ALA A 14 -7.73 7.17 12.44
N ALA A 15 -7.15 6.68 13.53
CA ALA A 15 -7.14 5.26 13.87
C ALA A 15 -8.39 4.86 14.69
N ARG A 16 -9.08 3.80 14.27
CA ARG A 16 -10.21 3.19 14.98
C ARG A 16 -9.88 1.74 15.33
N GLN A 17 -10.11 1.35 16.57
CA GLN A 17 -10.07 -0.05 16.99
C GLN A 17 -11.47 -0.65 16.95
N GLY A 18 -11.58 -1.89 16.48
CA GLY A 18 -12.84 -2.57 16.31
C GLY A 18 -12.68 -3.90 15.59
N HIS A 19 -13.74 -4.41 14.99
CA HIS A 19 -13.73 -5.61 14.16
C HIS A 19 -14.09 -5.23 12.73
N PHE A 20 -13.11 -5.20 11.84
CA PHE A 20 -13.26 -4.68 10.49
C PHE A 20 -13.03 -5.75 9.43
N GLN A 21 -13.88 -5.75 8.39
CA GLN A 21 -13.58 -6.46 7.15
C GLN A 21 -12.80 -5.52 6.22
N LEU A 22 -11.56 -5.89 5.93
CA LEU A 22 -10.66 -5.09 5.10
C LEU A 22 -10.88 -5.38 3.60
N GLU A 23 -10.38 -4.51 2.72
CA GLU A 23 -10.44 -4.68 1.24
C GLU A 23 -9.95 -6.06 0.79
N SER A 24 -8.96 -6.61 1.46
CA SER A 24 -8.42 -7.93 1.18
C SER A 24 -9.38 -9.09 1.46
N GLY A 25 -10.51 -8.84 2.12
CA GLY A 25 -11.41 -9.85 2.67
C GLY A 25 -10.97 -10.41 4.02
N HIS A 26 -9.78 -10.07 4.51
CA HIS A 26 -9.34 -10.42 5.87
C HIS A 26 -10.10 -9.58 6.90
N HIS A 27 -10.17 -10.13 8.13
CA HIS A 27 -10.60 -9.37 9.30
C HIS A 27 -9.40 -8.80 10.05
N GLY A 28 -9.59 -7.61 10.65
CA GLY A 28 -8.58 -6.92 11.42
C GLY A 28 -9.16 -6.13 12.58
N GLU A 29 -8.30 -5.79 13.54
CA GLU A 29 -8.69 -5.06 14.77
C GLU A 29 -8.48 -3.54 14.66
N LEU A 30 -7.88 -3.07 13.58
CA LEU A 30 -7.55 -1.68 13.35
C LEU A 30 -7.98 -1.26 11.95
N TRP A 31 -8.67 -0.14 11.88
CA TRP A 31 -8.93 0.59 10.64
C TRP A 31 -8.31 1.98 10.74
N LEU A 32 -7.72 2.43 9.63
CA LEU A 32 -7.10 3.74 9.50
C LEU A 32 -7.86 4.54 8.45
N ASP A 33 -8.38 5.70 8.83
CA ASP A 33 -8.91 6.67 7.88
C ASP A 33 -7.73 7.45 7.28
N LEU A 34 -7.47 7.19 6.00
CA LEU A 34 -6.33 7.73 5.27
C LEU A 34 -6.76 8.82 4.25
N ASP A 35 -8.07 9.06 4.11
CA ASP A 35 -8.59 9.98 3.10
C ASP A 35 -8.04 11.40 3.28
N SER A 36 -7.82 11.82 4.51
CA SER A 36 -7.29 13.13 4.84
C SER A 36 -5.75 13.19 4.93
N LEU A 37 -5.05 12.06 4.84
CA LEU A 37 -3.59 11.98 5.05
C LEU A 37 -2.82 12.97 4.16
N PHE A 38 -3.22 13.08 2.90
CA PHE A 38 -2.57 13.95 1.92
C PHE A 38 -3.24 15.32 1.75
N ALA A 39 -4.26 15.65 2.56
CA ALA A 39 -4.91 16.96 2.51
C ALA A 39 -3.95 18.11 2.88
N GLU A 40 -2.97 17.82 3.73
CA GLU A 40 -1.92 18.76 4.13
C GLU A 40 -0.54 18.26 3.69
N PRO A 41 -0.11 18.46 2.42
CA PRO A 41 1.13 17.89 1.88
C PRO A 41 2.39 18.21 2.70
N ARG A 42 2.42 19.38 3.38
CA ARG A 42 3.57 19.77 4.22
C ARG A 42 3.72 18.89 5.47
N ARG A 43 2.63 18.33 5.99
CA ARG A 43 2.68 17.45 7.16
C ARG A 43 3.22 16.08 6.81
N VAL A 44 2.88 15.55 5.63
CA VAL A 44 3.34 14.23 5.18
C VAL A 44 4.73 14.29 4.55
N ALA A 45 5.21 15.46 4.11
CA ALA A 45 6.48 15.62 3.42
C ALA A 45 7.70 15.00 4.14
N PRO A 46 7.87 15.08 5.47
CA PRO A 46 8.98 14.41 6.15
C PRO A 46 8.96 12.88 5.99
N LEU A 47 7.78 12.26 6.02
CA LEU A 47 7.62 10.81 5.82
C LEU A 47 7.90 10.42 4.37
N VAL A 48 7.47 11.25 3.41
CA VAL A 48 7.77 11.07 1.98
C VAL A 48 9.29 11.12 1.75
N ALA A 49 9.99 12.06 2.38
CA ALA A 49 11.45 12.18 2.27
C ALA A 49 12.16 10.92 2.79
N LEU A 50 11.76 10.42 3.97
CA LEU A 50 12.30 9.18 4.53
C LEU A 50 12.07 7.97 3.60
N LEU A 51 10.88 7.86 3.01
CA LEU A 51 10.60 6.80 2.05
C LEU A 51 11.44 6.96 0.77
N ALA A 52 11.52 8.17 0.22
CA ALA A 52 12.33 8.43 -0.97
C ALA A 52 13.79 8.07 -0.74
N ASP A 53 14.37 8.42 0.43
CA ASP A 53 15.74 8.06 0.76
C ASP A 53 15.94 6.54 0.86
N ALA A 54 14.97 5.80 1.42
CA ALA A 54 14.99 4.34 1.46
C ALA A 54 14.88 3.70 0.06
N LEU A 55 14.18 4.36 -0.89
CA LEU A 55 14.02 3.88 -2.26
C LEU A 55 15.22 4.19 -3.17
N ARG A 56 16.07 5.18 -2.84
CA ARG A 56 17.22 5.60 -3.68
C ARG A 56 18.14 4.47 -4.14
N PRO A 57 18.55 3.52 -3.25
CA PRO A 57 19.48 2.46 -3.64
C PRO A 57 18.95 1.52 -4.73
N TYR A 58 17.65 1.56 -5.00
CA TYR A 58 17.01 0.66 -5.99
C TYR A 58 17.08 1.21 -7.42
N GLU A 59 17.55 2.45 -7.62
CA GLU A 59 17.73 3.08 -8.94
C GLU A 59 16.50 2.92 -9.84
N VAL A 60 15.32 3.20 -9.27
CA VAL A 60 14.07 3.09 -9.99
C VAL A 60 13.90 4.24 -10.98
N ALA A 61 13.25 3.98 -12.10
CA ALA A 61 12.96 4.96 -13.12
C ALA A 61 11.54 5.53 -13.01
N VAL A 62 10.67 4.83 -12.30
CA VAL A 62 9.28 5.22 -12.09
C VAL A 62 8.85 4.85 -10.68
N VAL A 63 8.05 5.70 -10.04
CA VAL A 63 7.30 5.34 -8.82
C VAL A 63 5.83 5.20 -9.20
N CYS A 64 5.23 4.07 -8.84
CA CYS A 64 3.84 3.76 -9.14
C CYS A 64 3.07 3.43 -7.86
N GLY A 65 1.87 3.98 -7.70
CA GLY A 65 1.00 3.69 -6.57
C GLY A 65 -0.44 3.46 -6.99
N PRO A 66 -1.22 2.68 -6.22
CA PRO A 66 -2.66 2.52 -6.45
C PRO A 66 -3.40 3.81 -6.09
N LEU A 67 -4.44 4.17 -6.85
CA LEU A 67 -5.38 5.22 -6.44
C LEU A 67 -6.16 4.77 -5.20
N VAL A 68 -6.32 5.62 -4.17
CA VAL A 68 -6.09 7.07 -4.15
C VAL A 68 -4.79 7.40 -3.40
N GLY A 69 -4.61 7.00 -2.15
CA GLY A 69 -3.50 7.40 -1.26
C GLY A 69 -2.12 7.00 -1.79
N GLY A 70 -1.99 5.77 -2.28
CA GLY A 70 -0.74 5.30 -2.89
C GLY A 70 -0.30 6.12 -4.09
N ALA A 71 -1.25 6.63 -4.90
CA ALA A 71 -0.91 7.49 -6.04
C ALA A 71 -0.43 8.88 -5.61
N PHE A 72 -1.02 9.48 -4.57
CA PHE A 72 -0.51 10.74 -4.01
C PHE A 72 0.89 10.57 -3.43
N LEU A 73 1.11 9.47 -2.70
CA LEU A 73 2.44 9.13 -2.20
C LEU A 73 3.44 8.91 -3.35
N ALA A 74 3.04 8.17 -4.39
CA ALA A 74 3.89 7.90 -5.54
C ALA A 74 4.30 9.18 -6.27
N GLN A 75 3.38 10.12 -6.45
CA GLN A 75 3.67 11.42 -7.06
C GLN A 75 4.69 12.22 -6.24
N ALA A 76 4.48 12.29 -4.92
CA ALA A 76 5.38 13.01 -4.02
C ALA A 76 6.79 12.34 -3.96
N ALA A 77 6.85 11.01 -3.87
CA ALA A 77 8.10 10.26 -3.85
C ALA A 77 8.84 10.35 -5.20
N ALA A 78 8.13 10.29 -6.33
CA ALA A 78 8.72 10.48 -7.66
C ALA A 78 9.36 11.87 -7.80
N ALA A 79 8.68 12.92 -7.34
CA ALA A 79 9.22 14.27 -7.32
C ALA A 79 10.48 14.37 -6.45
N ALA A 80 10.51 13.73 -5.26
CA ALA A 80 11.66 13.72 -4.37
C ALA A 80 12.85 12.93 -4.93
N LEU A 81 12.59 11.90 -5.75
CA LEU A 81 13.61 11.09 -6.42
C LEU A 81 14.06 11.68 -7.77
N GLY A 82 13.29 12.59 -8.36
CA GLY A 82 13.55 13.13 -9.70
C GLY A 82 13.26 12.13 -10.82
N VAL A 83 12.26 11.24 -10.63
CA VAL A 83 11.88 10.18 -11.58
C VAL A 83 10.43 10.33 -12.04
N GLU A 84 10.00 9.48 -12.97
CA GLU A 84 8.63 9.50 -13.46
C GLU A 84 7.63 8.92 -12.46
N PHE A 85 6.38 9.35 -12.57
CA PHE A 85 5.24 8.90 -11.80
C PHE A 85 4.27 8.11 -12.67
N ALA A 86 3.64 7.08 -12.08
CA ALA A 86 2.51 6.34 -12.64
C ALA A 86 1.54 5.98 -11.52
N PHE A 87 0.32 5.55 -11.89
CA PHE A 87 -0.66 5.03 -10.93
C PHE A 87 -1.50 3.92 -11.54
N THR A 88 -2.12 3.13 -10.69
CA THR A 88 -3.13 2.14 -11.08
C THR A 88 -4.49 2.49 -10.51
N GLU A 89 -5.55 2.15 -11.24
CA GLU A 89 -6.95 2.37 -10.89
C GLU A 89 -7.55 1.09 -10.33
N ARG A 90 -8.26 1.19 -9.20
CA ARG A 90 -9.01 0.08 -8.61
C ARG A 90 -10.20 -0.28 -9.50
N VAL A 91 -10.36 -1.56 -9.79
CA VAL A 91 -11.49 -2.12 -10.53
C VAL A 91 -12.11 -3.24 -9.71
N MET A 92 -13.33 -3.03 -9.24
CA MET A 92 -14.08 -4.07 -8.53
C MET A 92 -14.82 -4.95 -9.52
N PRO A 93 -14.73 -6.29 -9.40
CA PRO A 93 -15.58 -7.20 -10.17
C PRO A 93 -17.04 -7.06 -9.74
N ALA A 94 -17.96 -7.34 -10.64
CA ALA A 94 -19.40 -7.27 -10.36
C ALA A 94 -19.86 -8.20 -9.21
N ALA A 95 -19.15 -9.33 -9.02
CA ALA A 95 -19.36 -10.27 -7.93
C ALA A 95 -18.03 -10.58 -7.28
N PRO A 96 -17.61 -9.80 -6.26
CA PRO A 96 -16.36 -10.05 -5.55
C PRO A 96 -16.47 -11.33 -4.70
N VAL A 97 -15.50 -12.26 -4.85
CA VAL A 97 -15.47 -13.52 -4.10
C VAL A 97 -14.07 -13.76 -3.56
N GLY A 98 -14.00 -14.26 -2.32
CA GLY A 98 -12.76 -14.67 -1.69
C GLY A 98 -11.86 -13.50 -1.26
N LEU A 99 -10.58 -13.83 -1.09
CA LEU A 99 -9.56 -12.84 -0.72
C LEU A 99 -9.05 -12.09 -1.94
N TYR A 100 -8.68 -10.81 -1.74
CA TYR A 100 -8.13 -9.93 -2.78
C TYR A 100 -9.04 -9.77 -4.00
N PRO A 101 -10.32 -9.41 -3.81
CA PRO A 101 -11.29 -9.34 -4.91
C PRO A 101 -11.03 -8.18 -5.86
N ALA A 102 -10.43 -7.09 -5.39
CA ALA A 102 -10.12 -5.93 -6.20
C ALA A 102 -9.00 -6.23 -7.22
N ARG A 103 -9.19 -5.77 -8.45
CA ARG A 103 -8.16 -5.72 -9.48
C ARG A 103 -7.66 -4.29 -9.63
N TYR A 104 -6.49 -4.15 -10.21
CA TYR A 104 -5.90 -2.86 -10.49
C TYR A 104 -5.53 -2.79 -11.96
N ARG A 105 -5.71 -1.63 -12.58
CA ARG A 105 -5.46 -1.42 -13.99
C ARG A 105 -4.59 -0.19 -14.21
N LEU A 106 -3.55 -0.34 -15.01
CA LEU A 106 -2.72 0.77 -15.44
C LEU A 106 -3.43 1.55 -16.54
N PRO A 107 -3.63 2.89 -16.43
CA PRO A 107 -4.15 3.65 -17.54
C PRO A 107 -3.26 3.51 -18.78
N PRO A 108 -3.83 3.37 -19.99
CA PRO A 108 -3.07 3.11 -21.22
C PRO A 108 -1.93 4.09 -21.50
N ALA A 109 -2.06 5.34 -21.07
CA ALA A 109 -1.04 6.36 -21.23
C ALA A 109 0.28 6.06 -20.49
N PHE A 110 0.24 5.23 -19.46
CA PHE A 110 1.43 4.85 -18.68
C PHE A 110 2.09 3.57 -19.18
N ALA A 111 1.42 2.75 -19.98
CA ALA A 111 1.99 1.47 -20.45
C ALA A 111 3.37 1.64 -21.14
N PRO A 112 3.59 2.63 -22.06
CA PRO A 112 4.91 2.86 -22.63
C PRO A 112 5.95 3.36 -21.61
N ARG A 113 5.50 4.00 -20.52
CA ARG A 113 6.39 4.59 -19.50
C ARG A 113 6.91 3.58 -18.50
N VAL A 114 6.24 2.44 -18.34
CA VAL A 114 6.64 1.40 -17.38
C VAL A 114 7.35 0.22 -18.02
N ARG A 115 7.16 -0.01 -19.31
CA ARG A 115 7.69 -1.18 -20.04
C ARG A 115 9.22 -1.26 -19.95
N GLY A 116 9.73 -2.40 -19.46
CA GLY A 116 11.15 -2.69 -19.29
C GLY A 116 11.86 -1.84 -18.22
N ARG A 117 11.12 -1.01 -17.47
CA ARG A 117 11.72 -0.08 -16.52
C ARG A 117 11.64 -0.61 -15.09
N ARG A 118 12.61 -0.23 -14.29
CA ARG A 118 12.64 -0.52 -12.85
C ARG A 118 11.64 0.39 -12.12
N ILE A 119 10.74 -0.24 -11.35
CA ILE A 119 9.62 0.45 -10.69
C ILE A 119 9.70 0.30 -9.18
N ALA A 120 9.48 1.38 -8.44
CA ALA A 120 9.04 1.31 -7.05
C ALA A 120 7.51 1.28 -7.00
N ILE A 121 6.93 0.32 -6.31
CA ILE A 121 5.50 0.29 -5.99
C ILE A 121 5.35 0.87 -4.59
N VAL A 122 4.56 1.94 -4.42
CA VAL A 122 4.39 2.55 -3.11
C VAL A 122 2.92 2.66 -2.71
N ASP A 123 2.66 2.50 -1.41
CA ASP A 123 1.34 2.66 -0.82
C ASP A 123 1.46 3.39 0.52
N ASP A 124 0.42 4.04 0.98
CA ASP A 124 0.43 4.72 2.28
C ASP A 124 0.52 3.71 3.44
N VAL A 125 -0.33 2.68 3.44
CA VAL A 125 -0.31 1.58 4.41
C VAL A 125 -0.33 0.23 3.72
N MET A 126 0.58 -0.64 4.10
CA MET A 126 0.62 -2.02 3.64
C MET A 126 0.32 -2.98 4.80
N SER A 127 -0.91 -3.51 4.87
CA SER A 127 -1.28 -4.61 5.78
C SER A 127 -1.29 -5.96 5.03
N ALA A 128 -2.42 -6.39 4.47
CA ALA A 128 -2.49 -7.51 3.52
C ALA A 128 -1.85 -7.17 2.17
N GLY A 129 -1.70 -5.87 1.86
CA GLY A 129 -1.09 -5.37 0.64
C GLY A 129 -1.97 -5.51 -0.60
N SER A 130 -3.30 -5.54 -0.49
CA SER A 130 -4.23 -5.76 -1.61
C SER A 130 -3.95 -4.85 -2.80
N ALA A 131 -3.89 -3.56 -2.56
CA ALA A 131 -3.71 -2.55 -3.58
C ALA A 131 -2.31 -2.64 -4.23
N ALA A 132 -1.26 -2.76 -3.41
CA ALA A 132 0.10 -2.90 -3.90
C ALA A 132 0.31 -4.22 -4.66
N ARG A 133 -0.30 -5.35 -4.23
CA ARG A 133 -0.27 -6.64 -4.96
C ARG A 133 -0.97 -6.55 -6.30
N GLY A 134 -2.14 -5.91 -6.33
CA GLY A 134 -2.89 -5.69 -7.58
C GLY A 134 -2.07 -4.83 -8.56
N THR A 135 -1.46 -3.76 -8.07
CA THR A 135 -0.53 -2.90 -8.82
C THR A 135 0.68 -3.69 -9.34
N TYR A 136 1.29 -4.54 -8.48
CA TYR A 136 2.38 -5.43 -8.89
C TYR A 136 1.96 -6.36 -10.06
N SER A 137 0.82 -7.02 -9.92
CA SER A 137 0.32 -7.94 -10.94
C SER A 137 0.07 -7.22 -12.26
N GLU A 138 -0.54 -6.06 -12.23
CA GLU A 138 -0.81 -5.24 -13.41
C GLU A 138 0.48 -4.75 -14.08
N LEU A 139 1.43 -4.24 -13.32
CA LEU A 139 2.73 -3.80 -13.86
C LEU A 139 3.48 -4.94 -14.54
N ARG A 140 3.42 -6.17 -14.00
CA ARG A 140 4.01 -7.36 -14.62
C ARG A 140 3.38 -7.69 -15.97
N LEU A 141 2.07 -7.46 -16.14
CA LEU A 141 1.38 -7.64 -17.44
C LEU A 141 1.87 -6.63 -18.50
N HIS A 142 2.44 -5.51 -18.07
CA HIS A 142 3.01 -4.48 -18.94
C HIS A 142 4.54 -4.55 -19.07
N ASP A 143 5.15 -5.71 -18.77
CA ASP A 143 6.60 -5.95 -18.86
C ASP A 143 7.43 -5.01 -17.98
N ALA A 144 6.85 -4.40 -16.95
CA ALA A 144 7.59 -3.61 -15.96
C ALA A 144 8.44 -4.51 -15.05
N VAL A 145 9.47 -3.93 -14.43
CA VAL A 145 10.38 -4.62 -13.52
C VAL A 145 10.21 -4.03 -12.10
N PRO A 146 9.24 -4.50 -11.28
CA PRO A 146 9.14 -4.09 -9.89
C PRO A 146 10.41 -4.44 -9.14
N ALA A 147 11.11 -3.44 -8.62
CA ALA A 147 12.39 -3.59 -7.94
C ALA A 147 12.25 -3.51 -6.42
N VAL A 148 11.30 -2.73 -5.95
CA VAL A 148 11.03 -2.50 -4.53
C VAL A 148 9.56 -2.13 -4.32
N ALA A 149 9.00 -2.57 -3.20
CA ALA A 149 7.74 -2.07 -2.66
C ALA A 149 8.02 -1.19 -1.46
N GLY A 150 7.32 -0.07 -1.32
CA GLY A 150 7.51 0.89 -0.23
C GLY A 150 6.20 1.29 0.42
N ALA A 151 6.22 1.57 1.74
CA ALA A 151 5.06 2.11 2.43
C ALA A 151 5.46 3.10 3.53
N LEU A 152 4.57 4.04 3.86
CA LEU A 152 4.77 4.87 5.05
C LEU A 152 4.61 4.03 6.31
N LEU A 153 3.64 3.10 6.32
CA LEU A 153 3.45 2.16 7.43
C LEU A 153 3.21 0.74 6.90
N VAL A 154 4.00 -0.21 7.38
CA VAL A 154 3.75 -1.64 7.18
C VAL A 154 3.14 -2.22 8.47
N LEU A 155 1.97 -2.84 8.35
CA LEU A 155 1.23 -3.49 9.42
C LEU A 155 1.34 -5.02 9.27
N GLY A 156 2.00 -5.67 10.23
CA GLY A 156 2.27 -7.11 10.18
C GLY A 156 3.25 -7.48 9.06
N SER A 157 3.18 -8.73 8.58
CA SER A 157 4.09 -9.22 7.54
C SER A 157 3.40 -9.67 6.24
N THR A 158 2.09 -9.89 6.26
CA THR A 158 1.35 -10.54 5.14
C THR A 158 1.58 -9.87 3.78
N GLY A 159 1.51 -8.54 3.72
CA GLY A 159 1.77 -7.80 2.48
C GLY A 159 3.25 -7.85 2.10
N ALA A 160 4.14 -7.66 3.07
CA ALA A 160 5.59 -7.68 2.83
C ALA A 160 6.07 -9.06 2.36
N ASP A 161 5.57 -10.14 2.98
CA ASP A 161 5.94 -11.52 2.63
C ASP A 161 5.61 -11.84 1.16
N PHE A 162 4.49 -11.33 0.64
CA PHE A 162 4.16 -11.48 -0.77
C PHE A 162 5.25 -10.91 -1.69
N PHE A 163 5.72 -9.70 -1.42
CA PHE A 163 6.76 -9.06 -2.24
C PHE A 163 8.09 -9.79 -2.12
N LEU A 164 8.50 -10.16 -0.91
CA LEU A 164 9.72 -10.90 -0.66
C LEU A 164 9.73 -12.27 -1.38
N GLN A 165 8.60 -13.00 -1.36
CA GLN A 165 8.43 -14.26 -2.09
C GLN A 165 8.51 -14.10 -3.61
N ASN A 166 8.21 -12.91 -4.12
CA ASN A 166 8.34 -12.56 -5.54
C ASN A 166 9.68 -11.88 -5.88
N GLY A 167 10.66 -11.90 -4.98
CA GLY A 167 11.98 -11.32 -5.19
C GLY A 167 12.02 -9.79 -5.19
N VAL A 168 11.00 -9.15 -4.62
CA VAL A 168 10.89 -7.69 -4.51
C VAL A 168 11.15 -7.27 -3.07
N SER A 169 12.14 -6.41 -2.85
CA SER A 169 12.44 -5.85 -1.52
C SER A 169 11.29 -5.00 -0.99
N VAL A 170 11.22 -4.88 0.35
CA VAL A 170 10.18 -4.06 1.00
C VAL A 170 10.81 -3.05 1.94
N GLU A 171 10.63 -1.77 1.60
CA GLU A 171 11.01 -0.63 2.42
C GLU A 171 9.81 -0.05 3.17
N ALA A 172 10.02 0.44 4.38
CA ALA A 172 8.97 1.06 5.17
C ALA A 172 9.55 2.16 6.05
N VAL A 173 8.84 3.30 6.12
CA VAL A 173 9.18 4.36 7.05
C VAL A 173 8.93 3.92 8.49
N ALA A 174 7.84 3.18 8.69
CA ALA A 174 7.53 2.56 9.98
C ALA A 174 6.96 1.16 9.80
N ARG A 175 7.12 0.32 10.85
CA ARG A 175 6.54 -1.02 10.91
C ARG A 175 5.88 -1.21 12.27
N ARG A 176 4.72 -1.89 12.30
CA ARG A 176 4.03 -2.28 13.54
C ARG A 176 3.56 -3.71 13.47
N PRO A 177 3.64 -4.46 14.58
CA PRO A 177 2.95 -5.74 14.71
C PRO A 177 1.46 -5.56 14.44
N TYR A 178 0.89 -6.44 13.65
CA TYR A 178 -0.53 -6.43 13.32
C TYR A 178 -0.96 -7.84 12.91
N ARG A 179 -2.18 -8.22 13.26
CA ARG A 179 -2.74 -9.53 12.92
C ARG A 179 -3.88 -9.36 11.94
N LEU A 180 -3.84 -10.18 10.91
CA LEU A 180 -4.93 -10.38 9.97
C LEU A 180 -5.47 -11.80 10.18
N TRP A 181 -6.78 -11.92 10.14
CA TRP A 181 -7.45 -13.22 10.25
C TRP A 181 -8.24 -13.51 8.99
N LEU A 182 -8.22 -14.77 8.58
CA LEU A 182 -9.22 -15.28 7.65
C LEU A 182 -10.59 -15.25 8.36
N PRO A 183 -11.70 -14.98 7.64
CA PRO A 183 -13.03 -14.93 8.24
C PRO A 183 -13.37 -16.15 9.10
N GLU A 184 -12.99 -17.35 8.61
CA GLU A 184 -13.30 -18.64 9.22
C GLU A 184 -12.59 -18.90 10.57
N VAL A 185 -11.48 -18.21 10.82
CA VAL A 185 -10.65 -18.37 12.02
C VAL A 185 -10.51 -17.08 12.81
N CYS A 186 -11.35 -16.08 12.55
CA CYS A 186 -11.30 -14.80 13.23
C CYS A 186 -11.81 -14.93 14.69
N PRO A 187 -10.98 -14.61 15.70
CA PRO A 187 -11.38 -14.71 17.10
C PRO A 187 -12.49 -13.72 17.48
N MET A 188 -12.57 -12.58 16.77
CA MET A 188 -13.62 -11.58 17.00
C MET A 188 -14.97 -12.07 16.47
N CYS A 189 -15.00 -12.78 15.32
CA CYS A 189 -16.20 -13.47 14.87
C CYS A 189 -16.64 -14.54 15.89
N ALA A 190 -15.70 -15.33 16.39
CA ALA A 190 -15.98 -16.38 17.37
C ALA A 190 -16.54 -15.82 18.70
N SER A 191 -16.17 -14.60 19.08
CA SER A 191 -16.70 -13.90 20.26
C SER A 191 -18.02 -13.15 20.00
N GLY A 192 -18.54 -13.15 18.76
CA GLY A 192 -19.75 -12.43 18.40
C GLY A 192 -19.58 -10.91 18.28
N ALA A 193 -18.34 -10.41 18.15
CA ALA A 193 -18.10 -8.98 17.95
C ALA A 193 -18.68 -8.52 16.62
N ASN A 194 -19.34 -7.35 16.63
CA ASN A 194 -19.93 -6.78 15.41
C ASN A 194 -18.86 -6.50 14.35
N LEU A 195 -19.08 -6.97 13.14
CA LEU A 195 -18.20 -6.78 11.99
C LEU A 195 -18.61 -5.54 11.21
N GLU A 196 -17.71 -4.60 11.04
CA GLU A 196 -17.89 -3.43 10.19
C GLU A 196 -17.18 -3.67 8.84
N ALA A 197 -17.92 -3.53 7.74
CA ALA A 197 -17.32 -3.41 6.41
C ALA A 197 -16.79 -1.98 6.25
N VAL A 198 -15.52 -1.85 5.90
CA VAL A 198 -14.89 -0.55 5.60
C VAL A 198 -14.77 -0.36 4.10
N PRO A 199 -14.91 0.90 3.61
CA PRO A 199 -14.92 1.20 2.19
C PRO A 199 -13.62 0.87 1.46
#